data_6f1dec1425478e64d71e43312a4f47e9
#
_entry.id   6f1dec1425478e64d71e43312a4f47e9
#
_cell.length_a   1.000
_cell.length_b   1.000
_cell.length_c   1.000
_cell.angle_alpha   90.00
_cell.angle_beta   90.00
_cell.angle_gamma   90.00
#
_symmetry.space_group_name_H-M   'P 1'
#
loop_
_entity.id
_entity.type
_entity.pdbx_description
1 polymer ?
#
loop_
_entity_poly.entity_id
_entity_poly.type
_entity_poly.pdbx_seq_one_letter_code
_entity_poly.pdbx_strand_id
1 'polypeptide(L)'
;MTQPPLLVLAAGGTGGHMFPAQAVAEVMLARGWRVVLSTDARGARYTGGFPPDVVIEQVSSATFAKGGLMSKILVPIRIALGITSARRKMRRDRPNVVVGFGGYPAIPAMGAATSLGALHVA
;
A
#
# COMPACT_ATOMS: atom_id res chain seq x y z
N MET A 1 -10.37 -25.15 5.93
CA MET A 1 -8.96 -24.73 5.81
C MET A 1 -8.87 -23.21 5.78
N THR A 2 -8.17 -22.66 6.71
CA THR A 2 -7.93 -21.23 6.74
C THR A 2 -6.85 -20.88 5.72
N GLN A 3 -7.09 -19.82 4.96
CA GLN A 3 -6.04 -19.29 4.08
C GLN A 3 -4.87 -18.77 4.92
N PRO A 4 -3.63 -18.80 4.38
CA PRO A 4 -2.51 -18.14 5.04
C PRO A 4 -2.82 -16.69 5.34
N PRO A 5 -2.30 -16.13 6.44
CA PRO A 5 -2.53 -14.73 6.76
C PRO A 5 -1.99 -13.81 5.66
N LEU A 6 -2.63 -12.67 5.49
CA LEU A 6 -2.28 -11.68 4.48
C LEU A 6 -1.66 -10.45 5.13
N LEU A 7 -0.52 -10.05 4.61
CA LEU A 7 0.16 -8.80 4.93
C LEU A 7 0.07 -7.87 3.74
N VAL A 8 -0.39 -6.65 3.96
CA VAL A 8 -0.32 -5.58 2.96
C VAL A 8 0.76 -4.60 3.37
N LEU A 9 1.72 -4.38 2.48
CA LEU A 9 2.76 -3.39 2.64
C LEU A 9 2.43 -2.20 1.75
N ALA A 10 2.40 -1.01 2.32
CA ALA A 10 2.12 0.21 1.59
C ALA A 10 3.38 1.08 1.60
N ALA A 11 4.00 1.21 0.45
CA ALA A 11 5.24 1.97 0.31
C ALA A 11 5.34 2.56 -1.10
N GLY A 12 5.94 3.72 -1.22
CA GLY A 12 6.11 4.33 -2.53
C GLY A 12 7.02 5.53 -2.51
N GLY A 13 7.24 6.08 -3.69
CA GLY A 13 8.02 7.29 -3.90
C GLY A 13 9.51 7.06 -4.02
N THR A 14 10.15 6.52 -3.02
CA THR A 14 11.63 6.42 -2.96
C THR A 14 12.10 5.04 -2.55
N GLY A 15 13.38 4.73 -2.87
CA GLY A 15 14.04 3.53 -2.39
C GLY A 15 14.10 3.44 -0.87
N GLY A 16 14.17 4.59 -0.19
CA GLY A 16 14.16 4.64 1.29
C GLY A 16 12.91 4.04 1.92
N HIS A 17 11.77 4.09 1.22
CA HIS A 17 10.55 3.44 1.66
C HIS A 17 10.44 2.00 1.13
N MET A 18 10.91 1.77 -0.08
CA MET A 18 10.73 0.49 -0.77
C MET A 18 11.65 -0.61 -0.24
N PHE A 19 12.90 -0.30 0.08
CA PHE A 19 13.84 -1.32 0.54
C PHE A 19 13.48 -1.91 1.91
N PRO A 20 13.05 -1.14 2.92
CA PRO A 20 12.52 -1.72 4.15
C PRO A 20 11.30 -2.60 3.93
N ALA A 21 10.39 -2.19 3.04
CA ALA A 21 9.23 -3.00 2.67
C ALA A 21 9.64 -4.33 2.05
N GLN A 22 10.65 -4.33 1.17
CA GLN A 22 11.20 -5.54 0.59
C GLN A 22 11.74 -6.50 1.66
N ALA A 23 12.49 -5.98 2.62
CA ALA A 23 13.05 -6.80 3.70
C ALA A 23 11.95 -7.48 4.51
N VAL A 24 10.88 -6.75 4.84
CA VAL A 24 9.73 -7.32 5.55
C VAL A 24 9.02 -8.37 4.69
N ALA A 25 8.84 -8.10 3.39
CA ALA A 25 8.21 -9.04 2.47
C ALA A 25 8.96 -10.37 2.43
N GLU A 26 10.28 -10.33 2.35
CA GLU A 26 11.12 -11.54 2.30
C GLU A 26 10.94 -12.37 3.57
N VAL A 27 10.97 -11.74 4.74
CA VAL A 27 10.82 -12.43 6.03
C VAL A 27 9.43 -13.05 6.15
N MET A 28 8.39 -12.31 5.79
CA MET A 28 7.01 -12.76 5.98
C MET A 28 6.63 -13.87 5.00
N LEU A 29 7.10 -13.81 3.76
CA LEU A 29 6.95 -14.92 2.82
C LEU A 29 7.60 -16.20 3.36
N ALA A 30 8.80 -16.09 3.93
CA ALA A 30 9.48 -17.23 4.53
C ALA A 30 8.72 -17.83 5.71
N ARG A 31 7.88 -17.03 6.37
CA ARG A 31 7.01 -17.49 7.45
C ARG A 31 5.66 -18.03 6.97
N GLY A 32 5.45 -18.11 5.67
CA GLY A 32 4.22 -18.63 5.09
C GLY A 32 3.08 -17.63 4.93
N TRP A 33 3.34 -16.35 5.09
CA TRP A 33 2.36 -15.30 4.86
C TRP A 33 2.21 -15.02 3.38
N ARG A 34 1.00 -14.61 2.98
CA ARG A 34 0.79 -13.96 1.70
C ARG A 34 1.15 -12.49 1.84
N VAL A 35 1.80 -11.92 0.84
CA VAL A 35 2.23 -10.51 0.88
C VAL A 35 1.77 -9.78 -0.38
N VAL A 36 1.15 -8.64 -0.18
CA VAL A 36 0.76 -7.69 -1.23
C VAL A 36 1.51 -6.38 -0.98
N LEU A 37 2.13 -5.86 -2.01
CA LEU A 37 2.75 -4.53 -2.00
C LEU A 37 1.83 -3.56 -2.73
N SER A 38 1.37 -2.54 -2.02
CA SER A 38 0.64 -1.42 -2.59
C SER A 38 1.63 -0.28 -2.80
N THR A 39 1.85 0.13 -4.05
CA THR A 39 2.84 1.14 -4.40
C THR A 39 2.30 2.09 -5.46
N ASP A 40 3.01 3.20 -5.66
CA ASP A 40 2.70 4.15 -6.74
C ASP A 40 3.62 3.93 -7.94
N ALA A 41 3.43 4.75 -8.99
CA ALA A 41 4.24 4.65 -10.20
C ALA A 41 5.73 4.87 -9.95
N ARG A 42 6.09 5.70 -8.98
CA ARG A 42 7.50 5.93 -8.63
C ARG A 42 8.08 4.75 -7.88
N GLY A 43 7.34 4.21 -6.92
CA GLY A 43 7.75 3.04 -6.16
C GLY A 43 7.87 1.80 -7.04
N ALA A 44 7.07 1.69 -8.09
CA ALA A 44 7.12 0.57 -9.02
C ALA A 44 8.51 0.38 -9.66
N ARG A 45 9.32 1.43 -9.73
CA ARG A 45 10.70 1.36 -10.23
C ARG A 45 11.64 0.57 -9.31
N TYR A 46 11.26 0.36 -8.06
CA TYR A 46 12.07 -0.28 -7.03
C TYR A 46 11.54 -1.67 -6.65
N THR A 47 10.70 -2.27 -7.50
CA THR A 47 10.10 -3.58 -7.22
C THR A 47 10.94 -4.75 -7.69
N GLY A 48 12.01 -4.51 -8.46
CA GLY A 48 12.81 -5.58 -9.07
C GLY A 48 13.48 -6.53 -8.08
N GLY A 49 13.73 -6.08 -6.85
CA GLY A 49 14.31 -6.92 -5.80
C GLY A 49 13.27 -7.66 -4.94
N PHE A 50 11.99 -7.41 -5.13
CA PHE A 50 10.95 -8.10 -4.38
C PHE A 50 10.83 -9.56 -4.84
N PRO A 51 10.58 -10.50 -3.92
CA PRO A 51 10.31 -11.88 -4.31
C PRO A 51 9.14 -11.99 -5.29
N PRO A 52 9.18 -12.94 -6.25
CA PRO A 52 8.13 -13.07 -7.25
C PRO A 52 6.75 -13.44 -6.67
N ASP A 53 6.71 -14.00 -5.48
CA ASP A 53 5.45 -14.34 -4.81
C ASP A 53 4.71 -13.13 -4.22
N VAL A 54 5.36 -11.97 -4.16
CA VAL A 54 4.71 -10.73 -3.75
C VAL A 54 3.81 -10.24 -4.88
N VAL A 55 2.53 -10.03 -4.57
CA VAL A 55 1.59 -9.41 -5.50
C VAL A 55 1.77 -7.90 -5.43
N ILE A 56 2.07 -7.28 -6.57
CA ILE A 56 2.29 -5.84 -6.63
C ILE A 56 1.04 -5.17 -7.17
N GLU A 57 0.44 -4.29 -6.38
CA GLU A 57 -0.70 -3.48 -6.77
C GLU A 57 -0.25 -2.02 -6.88
N GLN A 58 -0.39 -1.46 -8.06
CA GLN A 58 -0.09 -0.04 -8.28
C GLN A 58 -1.34 0.78 -8.04
N VAL A 59 -1.23 1.78 -7.16
CA VAL A 59 -2.31 2.72 -6.88
C VAL A 59 -1.98 4.08 -7.49
N SER A 60 -3.03 4.81 -7.88
CA SER A 60 -2.88 6.20 -8.34
C SER A 60 -2.48 7.08 -7.16
N SER A 61 -1.32 7.69 -7.26
CA SER A 61 -0.94 8.73 -6.33
C SER A 61 -1.39 10.08 -6.85
N ALA A 62 -2.15 10.82 -6.06
CA ALA A 62 -2.37 12.22 -6.31
C ALA A 62 -1.03 12.95 -6.08
N THR A 63 -0.45 13.48 -7.14
CA THR A 63 0.73 14.32 -6.99
C THR A 63 0.31 15.71 -6.52
N PHE A 64 0.71 16.07 -5.30
CA PHE A 64 0.50 17.41 -4.78
C PHE A 64 1.31 18.48 -5.54
N ALA A 65 2.18 18.06 -6.46
CA ALA A 65 3.19 18.93 -7.05
C ALA A 65 2.72 19.72 -8.27
N LYS A 66 1.53 19.48 -8.79
CA LYS A 66 0.99 20.29 -9.90
C LYS A 66 0.10 21.37 -9.31
N GLY A 67 0.72 22.51 -9.07
CA GLY A 67 0.09 23.65 -8.45
C GLY A 67 -1.04 24.29 -9.24
N GLY A 68 -2.06 24.67 -8.55
CA GLY A 68 -3.24 25.40 -8.97
C GLY A 68 -4.30 25.21 -7.92
N LEU A 69 -5.17 26.19 -7.79
CA LEU A 69 -6.25 26.16 -6.81
C LEU A 69 -7.15 24.92 -7.00
N MET A 70 -7.35 24.51 -8.25
CA MET A 70 -8.11 23.32 -8.61
C MET A 70 -7.46 22.02 -8.09
N SER A 71 -6.13 21.93 -8.12
CA SER A 71 -5.41 20.76 -7.60
C SER A 71 -5.59 20.62 -6.09
N LYS A 72 -5.58 21.74 -5.36
CA LYS A 72 -5.77 21.74 -3.90
C LYS A 72 -7.18 21.32 -3.50
N ILE A 73 -8.19 21.66 -4.31
CA ILE A 73 -9.58 21.27 -4.08
C ILE A 73 -9.78 19.77 -4.40
N LEU A 74 -9.10 19.27 -5.45
CA LEU A 74 -9.24 17.89 -5.89
C LEU A 74 -8.46 16.88 -5.05
N VAL A 75 -7.43 17.33 -4.30
CA VAL A 75 -6.61 16.42 -3.47
C VAL A 75 -7.43 15.65 -2.43
N PRO A 76 -8.29 16.29 -1.61
CA PRO A 76 -9.12 15.55 -0.66
C PRO A 76 -10.04 14.53 -1.35
N ILE A 77 -10.59 14.87 -2.51
CA ILE A 77 -11.46 13.99 -3.29
C ILE A 77 -10.66 12.79 -3.81
N ARG A 78 -9.45 13.02 -4.32
CA ARG A 78 -8.58 11.94 -4.79
C ARG A 78 -8.13 11.03 -3.67
N ILE A 79 -7.84 11.57 -2.49
CA ILE A 79 -7.51 10.78 -1.31
C ILE A 79 -8.70 9.92 -0.90
N ALA A 80 -9.90 10.49 -0.86
CA ALA A 80 -11.12 9.77 -0.53
C ALA A 80 -11.39 8.63 -1.52
N LEU A 81 -11.20 8.88 -2.82
CA LEU A 81 -11.36 7.84 -3.85
C LEU A 81 -10.30 6.74 -3.69
N GLY A 82 -9.06 7.10 -3.35
CA GLY A 82 -8.00 6.14 -3.08
C GLY A 82 -8.31 5.26 -1.88
N ILE A 83 -8.80 5.85 -0.79
CA ILE A 83 -9.22 5.11 0.41
C ILE A 83 -10.37 4.17 0.07
N THR A 84 -11.37 4.62 -0.68
CA THR A 84 -12.52 3.80 -1.08
C THR A 84 -12.07 2.62 -1.95
N SER A 85 -11.18 2.86 -2.91
CA SER A 85 -10.62 1.81 -3.77
C SER A 85 -9.83 0.78 -2.97
N ALA A 86 -8.95 1.23 -2.08
CA ALA A 86 -8.17 0.36 -1.22
C ALA A 86 -9.08 -0.44 -0.27
N ARG A 87 -10.10 0.20 0.30
CA ARG A 87 -11.07 -0.47 1.16
C ARG A 87 -11.83 -1.57 0.42
N ARG A 88 -12.20 -1.32 -0.84
CA ARG A 88 -12.89 -2.32 -1.67
C ARG A 88 -12.01 -3.53 -1.92
N LYS A 89 -10.74 -3.33 -2.22
CA LYS A 89 -9.77 -4.42 -2.40
C LYS A 89 -9.57 -5.21 -1.10
N MET A 90 -9.45 -4.52 0.03
CA MET A 90 -9.29 -5.14 1.34
C MET A 90 -10.54 -5.90 1.79
N ARG A 91 -11.73 -5.51 1.36
CA ARG A 91 -12.95 -6.26 1.64
C ARG A 91 -12.98 -7.60 0.92
N ARG A 92 -12.42 -7.67 -0.29
CA ARG A 92 -12.37 -8.92 -1.06
C ARG A 92 -11.39 -9.91 -0.46
N ASP A 93 -10.27 -9.42 0.04
CA ASP A 93 -9.24 -10.23 0.67
C ASP A 93 -8.72 -9.44 1.87
N ARG A 94 -9.30 -9.72 3.03
CA ARG A 94 -9.02 -8.94 4.24
C ARG A 94 -7.62 -9.19 4.74
N PRO A 95 -6.78 -8.14 4.84
CA PRO A 95 -5.47 -8.29 5.42
C PRO A 95 -5.55 -8.51 6.93
N ASN A 96 -4.65 -9.33 7.44
CA ASN A 96 -4.46 -9.48 8.88
C ASN A 96 -3.67 -8.29 9.45
N VAL A 97 -2.71 -7.80 8.68
CA VAL A 97 -1.88 -6.65 9.07
C VAL A 97 -1.63 -5.78 7.84
N VAL A 98 -1.64 -4.47 8.05
CA VAL A 98 -1.24 -3.48 7.05
C VAL A 98 -0.12 -2.63 7.63
N VAL A 99 1.00 -2.54 6.90
CA VAL A 99 2.16 -1.75 7.34
C VAL A 99 2.44 -0.64 6.33
N GLY A 100 2.45 0.61 6.79
CA GLY A 100 2.80 1.76 5.98
C GLY A 100 4.24 2.19 6.21
N PHE A 101 5.01 2.28 5.12
CA PHE A 101 6.40 2.72 5.15
C PHE A 101 6.59 4.17 4.73
N GLY A 102 5.52 4.85 4.39
CA GLY A 102 5.55 6.23 3.92
C GLY A 102 5.27 6.37 2.43
N GLY A 103 5.15 7.60 1.98
CA GLY A 103 4.74 7.92 0.63
C GLY A 103 3.23 7.92 0.47
N TYR A 104 2.76 8.29 -0.71
CA TYR A 104 1.33 8.42 -0.99
C TYR A 104 0.53 7.12 -0.87
N PRO A 105 1.05 5.95 -1.27
CA PRO A 105 0.28 4.72 -1.14
C PRO A 105 -0.07 4.36 0.30
N ALA A 106 0.72 4.83 1.28
CA ALA A 106 0.45 4.58 2.68
C ALA A 106 -0.85 5.24 3.15
N ILE A 107 -1.19 6.43 2.65
CA ILE A 107 -2.37 7.18 3.06
C ILE A 107 -3.66 6.41 2.77
N PRO A 108 -3.96 6.00 1.51
CA PRO A 108 -5.19 5.25 1.23
C PRO A 108 -5.21 3.87 1.89
N ALA A 109 -4.08 3.18 1.95
CA ALA A 109 -4.02 1.86 2.57
C ALA A 109 -4.29 1.92 4.08
N MET A 110 -3.69 2.87 4.78
CA MET A 110 -3.89 3.04 6.22
C MET A 110 -5.31 3.52 6.54
N GLY A 111 -5.86 4.43 5.72
CA GLY A 111 -7.24 4.88 5.87
C GLY A 111 -8.23 3.73 5.67
N ALA A 112 -8.02 2.89 4.67
CA ALA A 112 -8.86 1.72 4.42
C ALA A 112 -8.75 0.71 5.56
N ALA A 113 -7.54 0.41 6.03
CA ALA A 113 -7.31 -0.50 7.14
C ALA A 113 -8.01 -0.02 8.41
N THR A 114 -7.89 1.27 8.74
CA THR A 114 -8.56 1.88 9.90
C THR A 114 -10.06 1.74 9.78
N SER A 115 -10.63 2.02 8.62
CA SER A 115 -12.09 1.94 8.41
C SER A 115 -12.65 0.52 8.50
N LEU A 116 -11.84 -0.49 8.21
CA LEU A 116 -12.23 -1.90 8.29
C LEU A 116 -11.85 -2.56 9.63
N GLY A 117 -11.17 -1.84 10.52
CA GLY A 117 -10.72 -2.38 11.78
C GLY A 117 -9.55 -3.37 11.66
N ALA A 118 -8.83 -3.37 10.54
CA ALA A 118 -7.64 -4.20 10.38
C ALA A 118 -6.48 -3.66 11.23
N LEU A 119 -5.65 -4.55 11.75
CA LEU A 119 -4.43 -4.15 12.44
C LEU A 119 -3.49 -3.43 11.46
N HIS A 120 -3.00 -2.27 11.84
CA HIS A 120 -2.15 -1.47 10.99
C HIS A 120 -1.01 -0.84 11.78
N VAL A 121 0.12 -0.68 11.10
CA VAL A 121 1.33 -0.06 11.64
C VAL A 121 1.84 0.97 10.61
N ALA A 122 2.10 2.15 11.08
CA ALA A 122 2.59 3.23 10.22
C ALA A 122 4.08 3.49 10.45
#